data_8d2afeb9820859a173b808d72b636eb3
#
_entry.id   8d2afeb9820859a173b808d72b636eb3
#
_cell.length_a   1.000
_cell.length_b   1.000
_cell.length_c   1.000
_cell.angle_alpha   90.00
_cell.angle_beta   90.00
_cell.angle_gamma   90.00
#
_symmetry.space_group_name_H-M   'P 1'
#
loop_
_entity.id
_entity.type
_entity.pdbx_description
1 polymer ?
#
loop_
_entity_poly.entity_id
_entity_poly.type
_entity_poly.pdbx_seq_one_letter_code
_entity_poly.pdbx_strand_id
1 'polypeptide(L)'
;MSSGDPHQVTHLHYSRGKRLLELDFADAATYQLSAEFLRVFSPSAEVRGHGPGQEVLQTGKSSVCIARIEPVGHYAVQIAFDDGHDSGLYSWRYLRDLAERQDHYWQQYLQQLSAAGKSRDPEVQVLHFDP
;
A
#
# COMPACT_ATOMS: atom_id res chain seq x y z
N MET A 1 -21.23 -19.97 -15.06
CA MET A 1 -20.59 -19.68 -15.02
C MET A 1 -20.01 -19.16 -14.18
N SER A 2 -19.46 -19.13 -13.78
CA SER A 2 -18.96 -18.71 -12.89
C SER A 2 -18.74 -17.60 -12.82
N SER A 3 -19.12 -16.99 -12.34
CA SER A 3 -18.82 -15.88 -12.28
C SER A 3 -17.75 -15.59 -11.59
N GLY A 4 -17.05 -15.02 -11.53
CA GLY A 4 -15.90 -14.72 -10.87
C GLY A 4 -16.08 -14.34 -9.47
N ASP A 5 -14.96 -14.15 -8.81
CA ASP A 5 -14.91 -13.66 -7.46
C ASP A 5 -15.48 -12.25 -7.43
N PRO A 6 -16.43 -11.92 -6.57
CA PRO A 6 -16.93 -10.54 -6.45
C PRO A 6 -15.84 -9.56 -6.06
N HIS A 7 -14.75 -10.04 -5.47
CA HIS A 7 -13.62 -9.18 -5.11
C HIS A 7 -12.55 -9.15 -6.19
N GLN A 8 -12.85 -9.61 -7.40
CA GLN A 8 -11.93 -9.43 -8.50
C GLN A 8 -11.89 -7.97 -8.92
N VAL A 9 -10.71 -7.45 -9.19
CA VAL A 9 -10.56 -6.09 -9.67
C VAL A 9 -10.88 -6.08 -11.16
N THR A 10 -11.82 -5.23 -11.56
CA THR A 10 -12.24 -5.11 -12.95
C THR A 10 -11.63 -3.89 -13.62
N HIS A 11 -11.21 -2.89 -12.86
CA HIS A 11 -10.63 -1.68 -13.40
C HIS A 11 -9.65 -1.09 -12.39
N LEU A 12 -8.53 -0.57 -12.90
CA LEU A 12 -7.48 -0.01 -12.08
C LEU A 12 -6.98 1.22 -12.77
N HIS A 13 -6.88 2.34 -12.08
CA HIS A 13 -6.37 3.58 -12.62
C HIS A 13 -5.54 4.32 -11.58
N TYR A 14 -4.31 4.65 -11.91
CA TYR A 14 -3.45 5.43 -11.01
C TYR A 14 -3.40 6.88 -11.47
N SER A 15 -3.75 7.81 -10.59
CA SER A 15 -3.63 9.24 -10.83
C SER A 15 -2.31 9.72 -10.29
N ARG A 16 -1.38 10.10 -11.17
CA ARG A 16 -0.06 10.56 -10.72
C ARG A 16 -0.16 11.86 -9.95
N GLY A 17 -1.03 12.75 -10.37
CA GLY A 17 -1.18 14.04 -9.71
C GLY A 17 -1.70 13.92 -8.28
N LYS A 18 -2.65 13.01 -8.05
CA LYS A 18 -3.23 12.82 -6.75
C LYS A 18 -2.53 11.73 -5.94
N ARG A 19 -1.70 10.94 -6.61
CA ARG A 19 -1.03 9.77 -6.01
C ARG A 19 -2.05 8.79 -5.40
N LEU A 20 -3.14 8.57 -6.13
CA LEU A 20 -4.21 7.68 -5.71
C LEU A 20 -4.42 6.60 -6.74
N LEU A 21 -4.56 5.37 -6.28
CA LEU A 21 -4.93 4.23 -7.10
C LEU A 21 -6.43 4.01 -6.94
N GLU A 22 -7.16 4.08 -8.05
CA GLU A 22 -8.60 3.83 -8.05
C GLU A 22 -8.83 2.39 -8.45
N LEU A 23 -9.72 1.71 -7.72
CA LEU A 23 -10.00 0.31 -7.93
C LEU A 23 -11.49 0.11 -8.05
N ASP A 24 -11.93 -0.58 -9.11
CA ASP A 24 -13.30 -1.04 -9.24
C ASP A 24 -13.31 -2.56 -9.11
N PHE A 25 -14.25 -3.07 -8.35
CA PHE A 25 -14.38 -4.51 -8.13
C PHE A 25 -15.62 -5.06 -8.82
N ALA A 26 -15.66 -6.35 -9.04
CA ALA A 26 -16.73 -7.02 -9.78
C ALA A 26 -18.10 -6.84 -9.11
N ASP A 27 -18.14 -6.63 -7.81
CA ASP A 27 -19.40 -6.40 -7.09
C ASP A 27 -19.83 -4.94 -7.12
N ALA A 28 -19.23 -4.14 -7.99
CA ALA A 28 -19.53 -2.71 -8.18
C ALA A 28 -18.98 -1.80 -7.07
N ALA A 29 -18.28 -2.32 -6.10
CA ALA A 29 -17.62 -1.48 -5.09
C ALA A 29 -16.43 -0.77 -5.71
N THR A 30 -16.21 0.50 -5.34
CA THR A 30 -15.08 1.28 -5.83
C THR A 30 -14.34 1.89 -4.65
N TYR A 31 -13.02 1.99 -4.76
CA TYR A 31 -12.19 2.50 -3.69
C TYR A 31 -11.03 3.30 -4.24
N GLN A 32 -10.45 4.15 -3.40
CA GLN A 32 -9.23 4.87 -3.72
C GLN A 32 -8.22 4.62 -2.61
N LEU A 33 -7.00 4.21 -2.98
CA LEU A 33 -5.92 3.95 -2.02
C LEU A 33 -4.73 4.81 -2.41
N SER A 34 -4.13 5.48 -1.43
CA SER A 34 -2.96 6.32 -1.73
C SER A 34 -1.72 5.47 -1.98
N ALA A 35 -0.79 6.01 -2.74
CA ALA A 35 0.48 5.35 -2.97
C ALA A 35 1.21 5.11 -1.64
N GLU A 36 1.15 6.06 -0.72
CA GLU A 36 1.77 5.92 0.60
C GLU A 36 1.17 4.72 1.35
N PHE A 37 -0.16 4.62 1.37
CA PHE A 37 -0.83 3.54 2.07
C PHE A 37 -0.43 2.18 1.49
N LEU A 38 -0.42 2.07 0.17
CA LEU A 38 -0.02 0.83 -0.49
C LEU A 38 1.44 0.49 -0.22
N ARG A 39 2.32 1.50 -0.17
CA ARG A 39 3.73 1.29 0.10
C ARG A 39 3.96 0.83 1.54
N VAL A 40 3.29 1.47 2.48
CA VAL A 40 3.43 1.16 3.90
C VAL A 40 2.94 -0.25 4.21
N PHE A 41 1.88 -0.68 3.53
CA PHE A 41 1.28 -2.00 3.76
C PHE A 41 1.63 -2.99 2.64
N SER A 42 2.78 -2.81 2.00
CA SER A 42 3.24 -3.74 0.98
C SER A 42 3.29 -5.17 1.54
N PRO A 43 2.81 -6.15 0.79
CA PRO A 43 2.86 -7.55 1.25
C PRO A 43 4.23 -8.18 1.05
N SER A 44 5.22 -7.42 0.61
CA SER A 44 6.58 -7.91 0.44
C SER A 44 7.18 -8.35 1.77
N ALA A 45 8.04 -9.36 1.73
CA ALA A 45 8.77 -9.80 2.92
C ALA A 45 9.62 -8.70 3.53
N GLU A 46 10.05 -7.73 2.72
CA GLU A 46 10.82 -6.59 3.23
C GLU A 46 10.02 -5.77 4.24
N VAL A 47 8.70 -5.77 4.12
CA VAL A 47 7.83 -5.03 5.01
C VAL A 47 7.24 -5.96 6.06
N ARG A 48 6.78 -7.14 5.67
CA ARG A 48 6.13 -8.05 6.58
C ARG A 48 7.08 -8.76 7.53
N GLY A 49 8.34 -8.83 7.21
CA GLY A 49 9.30 -9.54 8.03
C GLY A 49 9.12 -11.04 7.97
N HIS A 50 9.55 -11.73 9.01
CA HIS A 50 9.56 -13.19 9.03
C HIS A 50 8.30 -13.78 9.67
N GLY A 51 7.39 -12.97 10.18
CA GLY A 51 6.16 -13.46 10.77
C GLY A 51 5.50 -12.39 11.61
N PRO A 52 4.41 -12.73 12.28
CA PRO A 52 3.69 -11.77 13.10
C PRO A 52 4.61 -11.15 14.16
N GLY A 53 4.54 -9.87 14.31
CA GLY A 53 5.39 -9.14 15.25
C GLY A 53 6.77 -8.81 14.70
N GLN A 54 7.07 -9.25 13.46
CA GLN A 54 8.37 -9.00 12.85
C GLN A 54 8.26 -7.96 11.73
N GLU A 55 7.11 -7.32 11.60
CA GLU A 55 6.88 -6.33 10.57
C GLU A 55 7.85 -5.15 10.74
N VAL A 56 8.29 -4.61 9.62
CA VAL A 56 9.21 -3.47 9.61
C VAL A 56 8.41 -2.20 9.39
N LEU A 57 8.38 -1.34 10.40
CA LEU A 57 7.64 -0.08 10.31
C LEU A 57 8.24 0.79 9.21
N GLN A 58 7.43 1.16 8.25
CA GLN A 58 7.88 2.00 7.14
C GLN A 58 7.77 3.46 7.53
N THR A 59 8.79 4.25 7.26
CA THR A 59 8.82 5.67 7.63
C THR A 59 9.23 6.50 6.44
N GLY A 60 8.90 7.78 6.46
CA GLY A 60 9.33 8.72 5.44
C GLY A 60 8.73 8.48 4.06
N LYS A 61 7.51 7.95 3.99
CA LYS A 61 6.91 7.54 2.70
C LYS A 61 5.83 8.48 2.19
N SER A 62 5.63 9.64 2.81
CA SER A 62 4.50 10.51 2.46
C SER A 62 4.55 11.04 1.03
N SER A 63 5.73 11.07 0.39
CA SER A 63 5.83 11.55 -0.98
C SER A 63 6.07 10.45 -2.01
N VAL A 64 5.94 9.19 -1.63
CA VAL A 64 6.16 8.09 -2.56
C VAL A 64 5.10 8.06 -3.66
N CYS A 65 5.50 7.68 -4.86
CA CYS A 65 4.60 7.53 -6.00
C CYS A 65 4.72 6.12 -6.54
N ILE A 66 3.69 5.67 -7.24
CA ILE A 66 3.75 4.40 -7.95
C ILE A 66 4.42 4.67 -9.30
N ALA A 67 5.46 3.91 -9.60
CA ALA A 67 6.17 4.01 -10.85
C ALA A 67 5.61 3.08 -11.91
N ARG A 68 5.14 1.89 -11.49
CA ARG A 68 4.72 0.88 -12.44
C ARG A 68 3.77 -0.09 -11.77
N ILE A 69 2.77 -0.56 -12.50
CA ILE A 69 1.85 -1.60 -12.04
C ILE A 69 1.78 -2.65 -13.13
N GLU A 70 2.05 -3.89 -12.78
CA GLU A 70 2.05 -4.99 -13.75
C GLU A 70 1.12 -6.11 -13.28
N PRO A 71 0.21 -6.57 -14.12
CA PRO A 71 -0.65 -7.68 -13.72
C PRO A 71 0.13 -8.98 -13.61
N VAL A 72 -0.25 -9.82 -12.68
CA VAL A 72 0.35 -11.11 -12.47
C VAL A 72 -0.80 -12.12 -12.46
N GLY A 73 -0.90 -12.95 -13.51
CA GLY A 73 -2.03 -13.85 -13.67
C GLY A 73 -3.33 -13.06 -13.72
N HIS A 74 -4.37 -13.61 -13.17
CA HIS A 74 -5.69 -12.98 -13.15
C HIS A 74 -6.11 -12.58 -11.74
N TYR A 75 -5.18 -12.55 -10.80
CA TYR A 75 -5.56 -12.39 -9.39
C TYR A 75 -4.68 -11.44 -8.61
N ALA A 76 -3.71 -10.81 -9.24
CA ALA A 76 -2.79 -9.92 -8.52
C ALA A 76 -2.14 -8.92 -9.45
N VAL A 77 -1.54 -7.89 -8.84
CA VAL A 77 -0.64 -6.97 -9.53
C VAL A 77 0.64 -6.81 -8.73
N GLN A 78 1.73 -6.59 -9.41
CA GLN A 78 2.98 -6.20 -8.79
C GLN A 78 3.09 -4.69 -8.91
N ILE A 79 3.37 -4.02 -7.81
CA ILE A 79 3.47 -2.56 -7.79
C ILE A 79 4.91 -2.17 -7.50
N ALA A 80 5.47 -1.34 -8.36
CA ALA A 80 6.79 -0.77 -8.18
C ALA A 80 6.65 0.70 -7.80
N PHE A 81 7.34 1.10 -6.76
CA PHE A 81 7.27 2.47 -6.25
C PHE A 81 8.55 3.23 -6.62
N ASP A 82 8.50 4.53 -6.60
CA ASP A 82 9.63 5.36 -7.02
C ASP A 82 10.77 5.42 -6.00
N ASP A 83 10.59 4.83 -4.83
CA ASP A 83 11.67 4.68 -3.85
C ASP A 83 12.46 3.38 -4.05
N GLY A 84 12.21 2.67 -5.14
CA GLY A 84 12.93 1.42 -5.45
C GLY A 84 12.28 0.16 -4.93
N HIS A 85 11.23 0.26 -4.14
CA HIS A 85 10.52 -0.92 -3.63
C HIS A 85 9.63 -1.48 -4.73
N ASP A 86 9.88 -2.70 -5.17
CA ASP A 86 9.15 -3.29 -6.28
C ASP A 86 8.76 -4.74 -6.06
N SER A 87 8.92 -5.26 -4.86
CA SER A 87 8.70 -6.68 -4.60
C SER A 87 7.30 -7.00 -4.06
N GLY A 88 6.42 -6.02 -3.96
CA GLY A 88 5.08 -6.26 -3.43
C GLY A 88 4.14 -6.82 -4.47
N LEU A 89 3.59 -8.01 -4.18
CA LEU A 89 2.59 -8.64 -5.02
C LEU A 89 1.24 -8.52 -4.32
N TYR A 90 0.36 -7.68 -4.86
CA TYR A 90 -0.92 -7.38 -4.23
C TYR A 90 -2.01 -8.21 -4.87
N SER A 91 -2.51 -9.21 -4.17
CA SER A 91 -3.64 -9.99 -4.68
C SER A 91 -4.90 -9.14 -4.61
N TRP A 92 -5.92 -9.51 -5.41
CA TRP A 92 -7.21 -8.81 -5.37
C TRP A 92 -7.82 -8.90 -3.97
N ARG A 93 -7.67 -10.03 -3.30
CA ARG A 93 -8.18 -10.19 -1.94
C ARG A 93 -7.48 -9.27 -0.95
N TYR A 94 -6.18 -9.14 -1.08
CA TYR A 94 -5.41 -8.26 -0.20
C TYR A 94 -5.79 -6.80 -0.44
N LEU A 95 -5.91 -6.40 -1.72
CA LEU A 95 -6.32 -5.04 -2.04
C LEU A 95 -7.71 -4.75 -1.50
N ARG A 96 -8.62 -5.72 -1.58
CA ARG A 96 -9.98 -5.54 -1.05
C ARG A 96 -9.96 -5.37 0.48
N ASP A 97 -9.17 -6.16 1.17
CA ASP A 97 -9.03 -6.04 2.62
C ASP A 97 -8.47 -4.67 3.00
N LEU A 98 -7.42 -4.23 2.32
CA LEU A 98 -6.85 -2.90 2.57
C LEU A 98 -7.89 -1.82 2.32
N ALA A 99 -8.67 -1.95 1.26
CA ALA A 99 -9.65 -0.95 0.89
C ALA A 99 -10.79 -0.86 1.91
N GLU A 100 -11.30 -2.00 2.34
CA GLU A 100 -12.43 -2.03 3.26
C GLU A 100 -12.04 -1.58 4.66
N ARG A 101 -10.81 -1.85 5.04
CA ARG A 101 -10.35 -1.55 6.40
C ARG A 101 -9.31 -0.45 6.43
N GLN A 102 -9.34 0.39 5.42
CA GLN A 102 -8.34 1.42 5.20
C GLN A 102 -8.15 2.33 6.41
N ASP A 103 -9.26 2.80 6.98
CA ASP A 103 -9.18 3.72 8.13
C ASP A 103 -8.57 3.04 9.34
N HIS A 104 -8.94 1.79 9.58
CA HIS A 104 -8.42 1.03 10.70
C HIS A 104 -6.91 0.82 10.56
N TYR A 105 -6.46 0.39 9.40
CA TYR A 105 -5.04 0.18 9.16
C TYR A 105 -4.26 1.50 9.26
N TRP A 106 -4.84 2.57 8.74
CA TRP A 106 -4.15 3.85 8.77
C TRP A 106 -3.99 4.38 10.18
N GLN A 107 -5.01 4.25 11.01
CA GLN A 107 -4.93 4.68 12.40
C GLN A 107 -3.90 3.87 13.18
N GLN A 108 -3.83 2.58 12.95
CA GLN A 108 -2.81 1.76 13.57
C GLN A 108 -1.42 2.21 13.15
N TYR A 109 -1.24 2.51 11.88
CA TYR A 109 0.05 2.96 11.36
C TYR A 109 0.47 4.27 12.03
N LEU A 110 -0.43 5.22 12.14
CA LEU A 110 -0.13 6.50 12.77
C LEU A 110 0.25 6.32 14.24
N GLN A 111 -0.42 5.41 14.94
CA GLN A 111 -0.09 5.12 16.31
C GLN A 111 1.30 4.48 16.44
N GLN A 112 1.64 3.61 15.53
CA GLN A 112 2.96 2.96 15.53
C GLN A 112 4.08 3.98 15.27
N LEU A 113 3.85 4.92 14.35
CA LEU A 113 4.82 5.98 14.10
C LEU A 113 5.02 6.84 15.34
N SER A 114 3.93 7.22 15.97
CA SER A 114 3.99 8.05 17.17
C SER A 114 4.74 7.34 18.29
N ALA A 115 4.42 6.07 18.51
CA ALA A 115 5.07 5.29 19.56
C ALA A 115 6.56 5.10 19.31
N ALA A 116 6.97 5.06 18.04
CA ALA A 116 8.37 4.89 17.68
C ALA A 116 9.12 6.23 17.52
N GLY A 117 8.42 7.34 17.65
CA GLY A 117 9.04 8.66 17.45
C GLY A 117 9.45 8.91 16.01
N LYS A 118 8.72 8.32 15.05
CA LYS A 118 9.05 8.41 13.63
C LYS A 118 8.01 9.21 12.89
N SER A 119 8.29 9.54 11.62
CA SER A 119 7.44 10.40 10.83
C SER A 119 7.21 9.84 9.45
N ARG A 120 6.11 10.23 8.84
CA ARG A 120 5.81 9.97 7.44
C ARG A 120 6.64 10.86 6.52
N ASP A 121 7.11 11.99 7.02
CA ASP A 121 7.81 12.99 6.23
C ASP A 121 9.26 12.56 6.06
N PRO A 122 9.75 12.35 4.83
CA PRO A 122 11.13 11.94 4.62
C PRO A 122 12.16 12.97 5.13
N GLU A 123 11.78 14.25 5.15
CA GLU A 123 12.72 15.26 5.57
C GLU A 123 12.88 15.33 7.07
N VAL A 124 11.86 14.99 7.83
CA VAL A 124 11.94 15.01 9.27
C VAL A 124 12.98 13.99 9.76
N GLN A 125 13.14 12.89 9.01
CA GLN A 125 14.07 11.89 9.41
C GLN A 125 15.51 12.37 9.31
N VAL A 126 15.79 13.27 8.41
CA VAL A 126 17.09 13.85 8.28
C VAL A 126 17.37 14.83 9.39
N LEU A 127 16.35 15.48 9.88
CA LEU A 127 16.52 16.48 10.91
C LEU A 127 16.77 15.94 12.28
N HIS A 128 16.74 14.65 12.40
CA HIS A 128 16.93 14.11 13.66
C HIS A 128 18.30 14.03 14.07
N PHE A 129 19.20 14.51 13.40
CA PHE A 129 20.41 14.56 13.77
C PHE A 129 20.70 15.55 14.49
N ASP A 130 20.87 15.66 15.43
CA ASP A 130 21.13 16.65 16.09
C ASP A 130 22.19 16.83 16.45
N PRO A 131 22.50 17.63 16.62
CA PRO A 131 23.73 18.10 16.84
C PRO A 131 24.34 17.73 18.05
#